data_add3c2d340726cfaad5c2b791a66c4f5
#
_entry.id   add3c2d340726cfaad5c2b791a66c4f5
#
_cell.length_a   1.000
_cell.length_b   1.000
_cell.length_c   1.000
_cell.angle_alpha   90.00
_cell.angle_beta   90.00
_cell.angle_gamma   90.00
#
_symmetry.space_group_name_H-M   'P 1'
#
loop_
_entity.id
_entity.type
_entity.pdbx_description
1 polymer ?
#
loop_
_entity_poly.entity_id
_entity_poly.type
_entity_poly.pdbx_seq_one_letter_code
_entity_poly.pdbx_strand_id
1 'polypeptide(L)'
;VDCDSHILPEDAFDEVAQTLDLIERLDPATIIPGHGAVFTELAPALALARSKLNGFAQNPERHARYGAKVLLKFKLLEWGQISKAEFNDWAAHVPYLHSLHQRFGQDLPLATWLDMMLAELERSGAVQLEAGVLYDA
;
A
#
# COMPACT_ATOMS: atom_id res chain seq x y z
N VAL A 1 8.72 -0.83 7.90
CA VAL A 1 8.78 -1.42 6.56
C VAL A 1 10.02 -0.91 5.87
N ASP A 2 10.87 -1.83 5.59
CA ASP A 2 12.09 -1.54 4.84
C ASP A 2 11.70 -1.35 3.38
N CYS A 3 11.39 -0.12 3.01
CA CYS A 3 11.07 0.21 1.63
C CYS A 3 12.37 0.25 0.84
N ASP A 4 12.81 -0.90 0.38
CA ASP A 4 13.95 -0.97 -0.50
C ASP A 4 13.56 -0.33 -1.84
N SER A 5 14.13 0.84 -2.12
CA SER A 5 13.84 1.59 -3.33
C SER A 5 14.32 0.88 -4.61
N HIS A 6 15.07 -0.21 -4.47
CA HIS A 6 15.54 -1.01 -5.59
C HIS A 6 14.54 -2.06 -6.06
N ILE A 7 13.51 -2.37 -5.25
CA ILE A 7 12.48 -3.33 -5.62
C ILE A 7 11.39 -2.62 -6.39
N LEU A 8 11.20 -3.02 -7.65
CA LEU A 8 10.08 -2.54 -8.47
C LEU A 8 8.81 -3.28 -8.08
N PRO A 9 7.62 -2.66 -8.21
CA PRO A 9 6.35 -3.33 -7.91
C PRO A 9 6.15 -4.65 -8.64
N GLU A 10 6.62 -4.74 -9.88
CA GLU A 10 6.52 -5.97 -10.68
C GLU A 10 7.33 -7.12 -10.07
N ASP A 11 8.52 -6.82 -9.53
CA ASP A 11 9.35 -7.84 -8.86
C ASP A 11 8.66 -8.37 -7.60
N ALA A 12 7.99 -7.48 -6.86
CA ALA A 12 7.21 -7.86 -5.69
C ALA A 12 6.05 -8.77 -6.05
N PHE A 13 5.37 -8.54 -7.18
CA PHE A 13 4.31 -9.42 -7.67
C PHE A 13 4.84 -10.82 -7.98
N ASP A 14 5.98 -10.92 -8.63
CA ASP A 14 6.59 -12.21 -8.96
C ASP A 14 6.97 -12.98 -7.69
N GLU A 15 7.54 -12.31 -6.71
CA GLU A 15 7.87 -12.93 -5.42
C GLU A 15 6.64 -13.46 -4.69
N VAL A 16 5.56 -12.69 -4.67
CA VAL A 16 4.30 -13.14 -4.05
C VAL A 16 3.73 -14.33 -4.80
N ALA A 17 3.72 -14.30 -6.13
CA ALA A 17 3.24 -15.41 -6.94
C ALA A 17 4.03 -16.69 -6.67
N GLN A 18 5.36 -16.61 -6.57
CA GLN A 18 6.22 -17.74 -6.24
C GLN A 18 5.93 -18.29 -4.84
N THR A 19 5.66 -17.40 -3.88
CA THR A 19 5.29 -17.80 -2.52
C THR A 19 3.97 -18.56 -2.51
N LEU A 20 2.97 -18.10 -3.26
CA LEU A 20 1.69 -18.80 -3.38
C LEU A 20 1.85 -20.19 -4.01
N ASP A 21 2.70 -20.30 -5.03
CA ASP A 21 3.01 -21.59 -5.66
C ASP A 21 3.70 -22.55 -4.68
N LEU A 22 4.61 -22.03 -3.85
CA LEU A 22 5.28 -22.81 -2.82
C LEU A 22 4.27 -23.34 -1.79
N ILE A 23 3.37 -22.50 -1.33
CA ILE A 23 2.34 -22.89 -0.36
C ILE A 23 1.46 -24.00 -0.95
N GLU A 24 1.08 -23.87 -2.23
CA GLU A 24 0.28 -24.89 -2.89
C GLU A 24 1.01 -26.24 -2.96
N ARG A 25 2.32 -26.23 -3.26
CA ARG A 25 3.13 -27.45 -3.31
C ARG A 25 3.29 -28.12 -1.95
N LEU A 26 3.37 -27.30 -0.88
CA LEU A 26 3.47 -27.82 0.49
C LEU A 26 2.15 -28.40 0.99
N ASP A 27 1.03 -27.95 0.43
CA ASP A 27 -0.34 -28.41 0.74
C ASP A 27 -0.58 -28.52 2.26
N PRO A 28 -0.42 -27.46 3.04
CA PRO A 28 -0.60 -27.53 4.47
C PRO A 28 -2.06 -27.78 4.85
N ALA A 29 -2.29 -28.58 5.90
CA ALA A 29 -3.65 -28.85 6.39
C ALA A 29 -4.24 -27.67 7.16
N THR A 30 -3.39 -26.86 7.82
CA THR A 30 -3.81 -25.70 8.61
C THR A 30 -2.84 -24.57 8.37
N ILE A 31 -3.38 -23.35 8.20
CA ILE A 31 -2.59 -22.16 7.98
C ILE A 31 -2.83 -21.16 9.10
N ILE A 32 -1.74 -20.70 9.70
CA ILE A 32 -1.77 -19.66 10.73
C ILE A 32 -1.18 -18.39 10.12
N PRO A 33 -2.03 -17.44 9.67
CA PRO A 33 -1.53 -16.21 9.05
C PRO A 33 -0.95 -15.25 10.09
N GLY A 34 -0.08 -14.34 9.67
CA GLY A 34 0.42 -13.25 10.51
C GLY A 34 -0.69 -12.32 10.97
N HIS A 35 -1.73 -12.18 10.15
CA HIS A 35 -2.93 -11.40 10.45
C HIS A 35 -4.17 -12.23 10.13
N GLY A 36 -5.20 -12.10 10.95
CA GLY A 36 -6.46 -12.78 10.73
C GLY A 36 -6.57 -14.12 11.44
N ALA A 37 -7.65 -14.82 11.18
CA ALA A 37 -7.96 -16.09 11.81
C ALA A 37 -7.20 -17.26 11.18
N VAL A 38 -6.97 -18.28 11.96
CA VAL A 38 -6.47 -19.58 11.47
C VAL A 38 -7.50 -20.18 10.49
N PHE A 39 -7.03 -20.77 9.40
CA PHE A 39 -7.92 -21.40 8.43
C PHE A 39 -7.37 -22.75 7.96
N THR A 40 -8.28 -23.61 7.45
CA THR A 40 -7.95 -24.98 7.03
C THR A 40 -8.25 -25.23 5.56
N GLU A 41 -8.97 -24.32 4.88
CA GLU A 41 -9.30 -24.45 3.47
C GLU A 41 -8.29 -23.72 2.61
N LEU A 42 -7.28 -24.45 2.12
CA LEU A 42 -6.20 -23.88 1.35
C LEU A 42 -6.62 -23.43 -0.05
N ALA A 43 -7.34 -24.28 -0.80
CA ALA A 43 -7.64 -23.99 -2.20
C ALA A 43 -8.44 -22.70 -2.41
N PRO A 44 -9.54 -22.43 -1.66
CA PRO A 44 -10.23 -21.15 -1.76
C PRO A 44 -9.38 -19.96 -1.38
N ALA A 45 -8.56 -20.10 -0.34
CA ALA A 45 -7.67 -19.01 0.11
C ALA A 45 -6.61 -18.67 -0.95
N LEU A 46 -6.01 -19.67 -1.58
CA LEU A 46 -5.04 -19.46 -2.67
C LEU A 46 -5.72 -18.82 -3.90
N ALA A 47 -6.91 -19.26 -4.25
CA ALA A 47 -7.65 -18.69 -5.37
C ALA A 47 -7.93 -17.21 -5.15
N LEU A 48 -8.37 -16.84 -3.94
CA LEU A 48 -8.61 -15.43 -3.58
C LEU A 48 -7.33 -14.60 -3.62
N ALA A 49 -6.25 -15.12 -3.05
CA ALA A 49 -4.96 -14.42 -3.04
C ALA A 49 -4.43 -14.20 -4.46
N ARG A 50 -4.50 -15.20 -5.32
CA ARG A 50 -4.09 -15.10 -6.72
C ARG A 50 -4.95 -14.12 -7.50
N SER A 51 -6.26 -14.12 -7.27
CA SER A 51 -7.17 -13.18 -7.92
C SER A 51 -6.84 -11.74 -7.58
N LYS A 52 -6.57 -11.45 -6.30
CA LYS A 52 -6.15 -10.12 -5.86
C LYS A 52 -4.80 -9.72 -6.46
N LEU A 53 -3.83 -10.62 -6.47
CA LEU A 53 -2.52 -10.38 -7.06
C LEU A 53 -2.64 -10.04 -8.54
N ASN A 54 -3.41 -10.82 -9.29
CA ASN A 54 -3.63 -10.58 -10.72
C ASN A 54 -4.31 -9.23 -10.97
N GLY A 55 -5.27 -8.85 -10.13
CA GLY A 55 -5.91 -7.54 -10.22
C GLY A 55 -4.91 -6.40 -10.05
N PHE A 56 -4.02 -6.49 -9.10
CA PHE A 56 -2.96 -5.49 -8.89
C PHE A 56 -1.94 -5.49 -10.03
N ALA A 57 -1.52 -6.66 -10.50
CA ALA A 57 -0.54 -6.77 -11.58
C ALA A 57 -1.07 -6.23 -12.92
N GLN A 58 -2.38 -6.36 -13.18
CA GLN A 58 -3.01 -5.84 -14.38
C GLN A 58 -3.14 -4.31 -14.38
N ASN A 59 -3.10 -3.69 -13.21
CA ASN A 59 -3.19 -2.24 -13.09
C ASN A 59 -2.12 -1.73 -12.11
N PRO A 60 -0.86 -1.60 -12.59
CA PRO A 60 0.25 -1.16 -11.74
C PRO A 60 0.04 0.23 -11.12
N GLU A 61 -0.60 1.15 -11.86
CA GLU A 61 -0.89 2.49 -11.34
C GLU A 61 -1.82 2.43 -10.12
N ARG A 62 -2.88 1.64 -10.21
CA ARG A 62 -3.83 1.46 -9.10
C ARG A 62 -3.13 0.85 -7.89
N HIS A 63 -2.27 -0.13 -8.11
CA HIS A 63 -1.49 -0.75 -7.05
C HIS A 63 -0.53 0.25 -6.40
N ALA A 64 0.15 1.06 -7.20
CA ALA A 64 1.06 2.09 -6.71
C ALA A 64 0.32 3.13 -5.86
N ARG A 65 -0.86 3.56 -6.28
CA ARG A 65 -1.70 4.47 -5.51
C ARG A 65 -2.13 3.85 -4.19
N TYR A 66 -2.51 2.57 -4.22
CA TYR A 66 -2.85 1.84 -2.99
C TYR A 66 -1.67 1.79 -2.04
N GLY A 67 -0.48 1.42 -2.53
CA GLY A 67 0.74 1.38 -1.71
C GLY A 67 1.10 2.73 -1.11
N ALA A 68 0.98 3.81 -1.88
CA ALA A 68 1.20 5.16 -1.40
C ALA A 68 0.21 5.51 -0.28
N LYS A 69 -1.07 5.24 -0.47
CA LYS A 69 -2.09 5.51 0.55
C LYS A 69 -1.84 4.72 1.84
N VAL A 70 -1.45 3.46 1.73
CA VAL A 70 -1.12 2.62 2.89
C VAL A 70 0.06 3.23 3.66
N LEU A 71 1.10 3.65 2.98
CA LEU A 71 2.26 4.27 3.62
C LEU A 71 1.88 5.57 4.33
N LEU A 72 1.09 6.41 3.68
CA LEU A 72 0.62 7.67 4.27
C LEU A 72 -0.23 7.41 5.52
N LYS A 73 -1.11 6.43 5.46
CA LYS A 73 -1.95 6.04 6.60
C LYS A 73 -1.12 5.51 7.76
N PHE A 74 -0.14 4.64 7.50
CA PHE A 74 0.74 4.12 8.55
C PHE A 74 1.54 5.22 9.22
N LYS A 75 2.02 6.18 8.45
CA LYS A 75 2.76 7.31 9.02
C LYS A 75 1.86 8.15 9.91
N LEU A 76 0.64 8.37 9.50
CA LEU A 76 -0.34 9.10 10.31
C LEU A 76 -0.72 8.35 11.58
N LEU A 77 -0.83 7.02 11.52
CA LEU A 77 -1.05 6.19 12.71
C LEU A 77 0.10 6.33 13.72
N GLU A 78 1.34 6.40 13.22
CA GLU A 78 2.52 6.59 14.08
C GLU A 78 2.46 7.92 14.83
N TRP A 79 2.08 9.00 14.14
CA TRP A 79 2.03 10.34 14.74
C TRP A 79 0.74 10.65 15.49
N GLY A 80 -0.36 10.01 15.11
CA GLY A 80 -1.70 10.32 15.61
C GLY A 80 -2.31 11.56 14.96
N GLN A 81 -1.55 12.66 14.96
CA GLN A 81 -1.92 13.89 14.27
C GLN A 81 -0.67 14.65 13.85
N ILE A 82 -0.77 15.40 12.76
CA ILE A 82 0.34 16.20 12.23
C ILE A 82 -0.23 17.35 11.40
N SER A 83 0.44 18.49 11.38
CA SER A 83 0.07 19.55 10.44
C SER A 83 0.28 19.10 9.01
N LYS A 84 -0.57 19.57 8.10
CA LYS A 84 -0.44 19.24 6.68
C LYS A 84 0.91 19.70 6.12
N ALA A 85 1.43 20.83 6.58
CA ALA A 85 2.71 21.34 6.15
C ALA A 85 3.87 20.40 6.54
N GLU A 86 3.88 19.90 7.77
CA GLU A 86 4.87 18.93 8.24
C GLU A 86 4.73 17.59 7.51
N PHE A 87 3.51 17.16 7.26
CA PHE A 87 3.23 15.95 6.52
C PHE A 87 3.78 16.03 5.10
N ASN A 88 3.54 17.14 4.40
CA ASN A 88 4.05 17.35 3.05
C ASN A 88 5.59 17.41 3.03
N ASP A 89 6.19 18.04 4.03
CA ASP A 89 7.65 18.10 4.15
C ASP A 89 8.25 16.70 4.34
N TRP A 90 7.66 15.89 5.21
CA TRP A 90 8.07 14.50 5.37
C TRP A 90 7.94 13.73 4.07
N ALA A 91 6.77 13.80 3.42
CA ALA A 91 6.49 13.05 2.20
C ALA A 91 7.45 13.42 1.06
N ALA A 92 7.86 14.68 1.00
CA ALA A 92 8.81 15.15 -0.01
C ALA A 92 10.20 14.51 0.14
N HIS A 93 10.52 13.93 1.29
CA HIS A 93 11.81 13.29 1.56
C HIS A 93 11.74 11.75 1.55
N VAL A 94 10.62 11.17 1.17
CA VAL A 94 10.45 9.70 1.13
C VAL A 94 10.77 9.19 -0.28
N PRO A 95 11.88 8.46 -0.47
CA PRO A 95 12.28 7.98 -1.80
C PRO A 95 11.22 7.14 -2.50
N TYR A 96 10.52 6.31 -1.75
CA TYR A 96 9.45 5.46 -2.29
C TYR A 96 8.34 6.28 -2.95
N LEU A 97 7.89 7.35 -2.29
CA LEU A 97 6.85 8.24 -2.83
C LEU A 97 7.34 8.98 -4.08
N HIS A 98 8.61 9.40 -4.08
CA HIS A 98 9.21 10.01 -5.26
C HIS A 98 9.24 9.05 -6.44
N SER A 99 9.63 7.80 -6.23
CA SER A 99 9.67 6.78 -7.27
C SER A 99 8.29 6.55 -7.88
N LEU A 100 7.27 6.41 -7.04
CA LEU A 100 5.90 6.24 -7.51
C LEU A 100 5.38 7.45 -8.27
N HIS A 101 5.69 8.65 -7.79
CA HIS A 101 5.30 9.89 -8.45
C HIS A 101 5.96 10.01 -9.82
N GLN A 102 7.26 9.74 -9.94
CA GLN A 102 7.96 9.78 -11.21
C GLN A 102 7.40 8.80 -12.23
N ARG A 103 6.94 7.65 -11.76
CA ARG A 103 6.43 6.59 -12.63
C ARG A 103 4.97 6.77 -13.01
N PHE A 104 4.13 7.21 -12.09
CA PHE A 104 2.68 7.22 -12.27
C PHE A 104 2.01 8.56 -12.07
N GLY A 105 2.70 9.55 -11.56
CA GLY A 105 2.13 10.86 -11.24
C GLY A 105 2.85 12.04 -11.86
N GLN A 106 3.63 11.84 -12.93
CA GLN A 106 4.45 12.89 -13.56
C GLN A 106 3.65 14.10 -14.05
N ASP A 107 2.39 13.89 -14.40
CA ASP A 107 1.52 14.95 -14.94
C ASP A 107 1.19 16.02 -13.91
N LEU A 108 1.42 15.74 -12.64
CA LEU A 108 1.11 16.63 -11.52
C LEU A 108 2.35 16.87 -10.69
N PRO A 109 2.49 18.06 -10.06
CA PRO A 109 3.50 18.27 -9.04
C PRO A 109 3.33 17.27 -7.89
N LEU A 110 4.43 16.91 -7.22
CA LEU A 110 4.41 15.94 -6.13
C LEU A 110 3.39 16.33 -5.05
N ALA A 111 3.36 17.59 -4.63
CA ALA A 111 2.45 18.06 -3.61
C ALA A 111 0.98 17.87 -4.02
N THR A 112 0.65 18.15 -5.28
CA THR A 112 -0.71 17.97 -5.80
C THR A 112 -1.08 16.50 -5.86
N TRP A 113 -0.16 15.65 -6.28
CA TRP A 113 -0.37 14.20 -6.33
C TRP A 113 -0.62 13.63 -4.92
N LEU A 114 0.16 14.07 -3.93
CA LEU A 114 -0.04 13.69 -2.52
C LEU A 114 -1.39 14.18 -1.99
N ASP A 115 -1.79 15.39 -2.34
CA ASP A 115 -3.09 15.93 -1.94
C ASP A 115 -4.25 15.08 -2.49
N MET A 116 -4.11 14.56 -3.69
CA MET A 116 -5.09 13.64 -4.26
C MET A 116 -5.21 12.35 -3.45
N MET A 117 -4.08 11.79 -3.03
CA MET A 117 -4.07 10.58 -2.19
C MET A 117 -4.72 10.83 -0.83
N LEU A 118 -4.41 11.96 -0.21
CA LEU A 118 -5.01 12.34 1.07
C LEU A 118 -6.52 12.57 0.94
N ALA A 119 -6.96 13.18 -0.16
CA ALA A 119 -8.38 13.38 -0.40
C ALA A 119 -9.13 12.05 -0.56
N GLU A 120 -8.52 11.06 -1.20
CA GLU A 120 -9.10 9.73 -1.30
C GLU A 120 -9.19 9.05 0.07
N LEU A 121 -8.16 9.18 0.90
CA LEU A 121 -8.17 8.65 2.27
C LEU A 121 -9.24 9.34 3.14
N GLU A 122 -9.40 10.64 2.97
CA GLU A 122 -10.44 11.39 3.69
C GLU A 122 -11.83 10.92 3.28
N ARG A 123 -12.08 10.75 1.98
CA ARG A 123 -13.37 10.24 1.48
C ARG A 123 -13.68 8.84 1.98
N SER A 124 -12.67 8.00 2.15
CA SER A 124 -12.85 6.65 2.68
C SER A 124 -13.00 6.61 4.21
N GLY A 125 -12.84 7.73 4.89
CA GLY A 125 -12.91 7.81 6.35
C GLY A 125 -11.64 7.40 7.08
N ALA A 126 -10.54 7.17 6.35
CA ALA A 126 -9.28 6.74 6.96
C ALA A 126 -8.47 7.90 7.55
N VAL A 127 -8.71 9.11 7.08
CA VAL A 127 -8.00 10.33 7.49
C VAL A 127 -9.02 11.45 7.64
N GLN A 128 -8.80 12.34 8.60
CA GLN A 128 -9.57 13.54 8.78
C GLN A 128 -8.68 14.77 8.71
N LEU A 129 -9.06 15.73 7.88
CA LEU A 129 -8.36 17.02 7.77
C LEU A 129 -9.22 18.09 8.40
N GLU A 130 -8.68 18.81 9.39
CA GLU A 130 -9.41 19.85 10.09
C GLU A 130 -8.45 20.96 10.49
N ALA A 131 -8.75 22.20 10.08
CA ALA A 131 -7.95 23.39 10.41
C ALA A 131 -6.45 23.23 10.06
N GLY A 132 -6.13 22.58 8.94
CA GLY A 132 -4.76 22.36 8.49
C GLY A 132 -4.01 21.24 9.22
N VAL A 133 -4.73 20.45 10.04
CA VAL A 133 -4.15 19.32 10.76
C VAL A 133 -4.78 18.02 10.26
N LEU A 134 -3.93 17.02 10.02
CA LEU A 134 -4.35 15.68 9.65
C LEU A 134 -4.45 14.81 10.90
N TYR A 135 -5.55 14.09 11.03
CA TYR A 135 -5.81 13.15 12.11
C TYR A 135 -6.01 11.75 11.56
N ASP A 136 -5.56 10.78 12.33
CA ASP A 136 -5.97 9.40 12.13
C ASP A 136 -7.44 9.26 12.51
N ALA A 137 -8.23 8.71 11.60
CA ALA A 137 -9.67 8.59 11.81
C ALA A 137 -10.11 7.13 12.03
#